data_978f9e616579e7d4e8687076e4833187
#
_entry.id   978f9e616579e7d4e8687076e4833187
#
_cell.length_a   1.000
_cell.length_b   1.000
_cell.length_c   1.000
_cell.angle_alpha   90.00
_cell.angle_beta   90.00
_cell.angle_gamma   90.00
#
_symmetry.space_group_name_H-M   'P 1'
#
loop_
_entity.id
_entity.type
_entity.pdbx_description
1 polymer ?
#
loop_
_entity_poly.entity_id
_entity_poly.type
_entity_poly.pdbx_seq_one_letter_code
_entity_poly.pdbx_strand_id
1 'polypeptide(L)'
;MSAYYDLFEKPDVNKTGKQQPLYARFIPKGTIEQKEFLNRVHLFTGISRSLLEGAMSAFMDELRDCLADGWTVELGELGYFTPSLSCQREVMEKKELRAASVRLRGLNFRVSKEFYKELDKKMQLERHPQSASKSESSVPLLSVEQRFRLLEEYLQQYPCINRAQYARLTGRSVKPVSYTHLTLPTICSV
;
A
#
# COMPACT_ATOMS: atom_id res chain seq x y z
N MET A 1 -11.29 5.62 19.05
CA MET A 1 -10.89 4.55 18.10
C MET A 1 -9.53 4.91 17.55
N SER A 2 -8.54 4.05 17.72
CA SER A 2 -7.15 4.33 17.36
C SER A 2 -6.83 3.90 15.93
N ALA A 3 -5.92 4.58 15.28
CA ALA A 3 -5.33 4.18 14.00
C ALA A 3 -4.10 3.31 14.25
N TYR A 4 -3.92 2.27 13.44
CA TYR A 4 -2.82 1.33 13.65
C TYR A 4 -1.60 1.67 12.80
N TYR A 5 -0.42 1.45 13.39
CA TYR A 5 0.86 1.51 12.68
C TYR A 5 1.72 0.27 13.00
N ASP A 6 2.68 -0.01 12.15
CA ASP A 6 3.72 -0.99 12.40
C ASP A 6 5.08 -0.45 11.96
N LEU A 7 6.14 -1.04 12.49
CA LEU A 7 7.52 -0.65 12.20
C LEU A 7 8.11 -1.57 11.12
N PHE A 8 8.68 -0.96 10.09
CA PHE A 8 9.32 -1.65 8.97
C PHE A 8 10.75 -1.14 8.82
N GLU A 9 11.65 -2.00 8.43
CA GLU A 9 13.00 -1.60 8.02
C GLU A 9 12.96 -0.89 6.67
N LYS A 10 13.74 0.20 6.54
CA LYS A 10 13.93 0.83 5.24
C LYS A 10 14.62 -0.15 4.29
N PRO A 11 14.25 -0.17 3.00
CA PRO A 11 14.96 -1.00 2.02
C PRO A 11 16.43 -0.54 1.91
N ASP A 12 17.37 -1.48 1.98
CA ASP A 12 18.80 -1.19 1.77
C ASP A 12 19.07 -0.97 0.28
N VAL A 13 18.89 0.27 -0.18
CA VAL A 13 19.11 0.66 -1.58
C VAL A 13 20.58 0.48 -2.00
N ASN A 14 21.49 0.64 -1.05
CA ASN A 14 22.94 0.59 -1.29
C ASN A 14 23.54 -0.82 -1.07
N LYS A 15 22.71 -1.82 -0.73
CA LYS A 15 23.14 -3.20 -0.47
C LYS A 15 24.33 -3.32 0.50
N THR A 16 24.36 -2.46 1.51
CA THR A 16 25.45 -2.40 2.50
C THR A 16 25.42 -3.56 3.49
N GLY A 17 24.34 -4.35 3.52
CA GLY A 17 24.16 -5.46 4.45
C GLY A 17 24.01 -5.03 5.93
N LYS A 18 23.97 -3.73 6.21
CA LYS A 18 23.77 -3.19 7.54
C LYS A 18 22.31 -3.07 7.88
N GLN A 19 21.98 -3.27 9.15
CA GLN A 19 20.61 -3.05 9.65
C GLN A 19 20.18 -1.62 9.37
N GLN A 20 19.02 -1.47 8.71
CA GLN A 20 18.49 -0.18 8.31
C GLN A 20 17.60 0.40 9.41
N PRO A 21 17.48 1.74 9.51
CA PRO A 21 16.61 2.37 10.47
C PRO A 21 15.14 1.98 10.24
N LEU A 22 14.41 1.79 11.32
CA LEU A 22 12.98 1.50 11.29
C LEU A 22 12.17 2.76 10.97
N TYR A 23 11.09 2.61 10.25
CA TYR A 23 10.10 3.66 10.03
C TYR A 23 8.69 3.16 10.34
N ALA A 24 7.85 4.05 10.83
CA ALA A 24 6.46 3.75 11.08
C ALA A 24 5.65 3.79 9.77
N ARG A 25 4.85 2.74 9.54
CA ARG A 25 3.93 2.65 8.41
C ARG A 25 2.52 2.49 8.92
N PHE A 26 1.61 3.30 8.40
CA PHE A 26 0.19 3.21 8.67
C PHE A 26 -0.39 1.88 8.16
N ILE A 27 -1.22 1.24 9.00
CA ILE A 27 -1.94 0.02 8.65
C ILE A 27 -3.43 0.35 8.56
N PRO A 28 -4.00 0.36 7.34
CA PRO A 28 -5.41 0.66 7.18
C PRO A 28 -6.28 -0.47 7.77
N LYS A 29 -7.35 -0.10 8.45
CA LYS A 29 -8.37 -1.04 8.94
C LYS A 29 -9.26 -1.58 7.82
N GLY A 30 -9.26 -0.89 6.67
CA GLY A 30 -10.06 -1.18 5.50
C GLY A 30 -10.34 0.11 4.73
N THR A 31 -11.12 -0.01 3.67
CA THR A 31 -11.59 1.14 2.87
C THR A 31 -13.07 1.35 3.16
N ILE A 32 -13.43 2.58 3.51
CA ILE A 32 -14.83 2.99 3.65
C ILE A 32 -15.30 3.40 2.26
N GLU A 33 -16.27 2.69 1.72
CA GLU A 33 -16.87 3.02 0.43
C GLU A 33 -17.72 4.29 0.52
N GLN A 34 -17.94 4.96 -0.63
CA GLN A 34 -18.74 6.18 -0.71
C GLN A 34 -20.11 6.04 -0.06
N LYS A 35 -20.81 4.92 -0.31
CA LYS A 35 -22.14 4.67 0.27
C LYS A 35 -22.11 4.63 1.79
N GLU A 36 -21.14 3.95 2.35
CA GLU A 36 -20.92 3.85 3.79
C GLU A 36 -20.57 5.22 4.38
N PHE A 37 -19.70 5.96 3.70
CA PHE A 37 -19.32 7.32 4.10
C PHE A 37 -20.52 8.25 4.14
N LEU A 38 -21.32 8.30 3.07
CA LEU A 38 -22.53 9.13 3.00
C LEU A 38 -23.60 8.70 4.03
N ASN A 39 -23.68 7.40 4.33
CA ASN A 39 -24.56 6.92 5.40
C ASN A 39 -24.14 7.47 6.78
N ARG A 40 -22.84 7.51 7.07
CA ARG A 40 -22.35 8.13 8.31
C ARG A 40 -22.65 9.61 8.38
N VAL A 41 -22.50 10.34 7.26
CA VAL A 41 -22.86 11.76 7.16
C VAL A 41 -24.37 11.95 7.41
N HIS A 42 -25.20 11.11 6.79
CA HIS A 42 -26.65 11.11 7.02
C HIS A 42 -27.02 10.94 8.50
N LEU A 43 -26.47 9.93 9.15
CA LEU A 43 -26.72 9.64 10.56
C LEU A 43 -26.28 10.78 11.49
N PHE A 44 -25.24 11.51 11.13
CA PHE A 44 -24.72 12.62 11.92
C PHE A 44 -25.45 13.95 11.67
N THR A 45 -25.86 14.21 10.41
CA THR A 45 -26.44 15.49 10.01
C THR A 45 -27.95 15.48 9.84
N GLY A 46 -28.56 14.31 9.65
CA GLY A 46 -29.97 14.15 9.32
C GLY A 46 -30.32 14.47 7.85
N ILE A 47 -29.34 14.88 7.01
CA ILE A 47 -29.56 15.15 5.58
C ILE A 47 -29.90 13.83 4.86
N SER A 48 -30.93 13.84 4.00
CA SER A 48 -31.34 12.63 3.30
C SER A 48 -30.21 12.06 2.42
N ARG A 49 -30.10 10.73 2.36
CA ARG A 49 -29.06 10.05 1.59
C ARG A 49 -29.10 10.41 0.11
N SER A 50 -30.29 10.47 -0.50
CA SER A 50 -30.46 10.83 -1.91
C SER A 50 -29.97 12.26 -2.20
N LEU A 51 -30.18 13.19 -1.28
CA LEU A 51 -29.68 14.55 -1.41
C LEU A 51 -28.16 14.60 -1.33
N LEU A 52 -27.57 13.84 -0.41
CA LEU A 52 -26.11 13.72 -0.29
C LEU A 52 -25.47 13.08 -1.53
N GLU A 53 -26.07 12.04 -2.08
CA GLU A 53 -25.60 11.39 -3.33
C GLU A 53 -25.69 12.35 -4.51
N GLY A 54 -26.81 13.05 -4.66
CA GLY A 54 -26.99 14.08 -5.71
C GLY A 54 -25.99 15.24 -5.59
N ALA A 55 -25.80 15.76 -4.39
CA ALA A 55 -24.82 16.82 -4.14
C ALA A 55 -23.39 16.37 -4.44
N MET A 56 -23.02 15.13 -4.04
CA MET A 56 -21.71 14.58 -4.33
C MET A 56 -21.48 14.38 -5.84
N SER A 57 -22.49 13.93 -6.58
CA SER A 57 -22.41 13.81 -8.04
C SER A 57 -22.20 15.16 -8.71
N ALA A 58 -23.02 16.14 -8.39
CA ALA A 58 -22.90 17.50 -8.93
C ALA A 58 -21.54 18.14 -8.60
N PHE A 59 -21.05 17.93 -7.39
CA PHE A 59 -19.74 18.37 -6.97
C PHE A 59 -18.60 17.75 -7.80
N MET A 60 -18.66 16.44 -8.07
CA MET A 60 -17.66 15.75 -8.88
C MET A 60 -17.69 16.17 -10.34
N ASP A 61 -18.87 16.49 -10.88
CA ASP A 61 -19.02 16.95 -12.25
C ASP A 61 -18.41 18.36 -12.41
N GLU A 62 -18.79 19.29 -11.54
CA GLU A 62 -18.24 20.65 -11.53
C GLU A 62 -16.71 20.67 -11.32
N LEU A 63 -16.21 19.81 -10.42
CA LEU A 63 -14.76 19.68 -10.20
C LEU A 63 -14.03 19.24 -11.48
N ARG A 64 -14.60 18.29 -12.23
CA ARG A 64 -14.00 17.82 -13.50
C ARG A 64 -13.98 18.96 -14.53
N ASP A 65 -15.06 19.70 -14.65
CA ASP A 65 -15.20 20.77 -15.62
C ASP A 65 -14.22 21.90 -15.31
N CYS A 66 -14.16 22.38 -14.07
CA CYS A 66 -13.18 23.39 -13.67
C CYS A 66 -11.72 22.95 -13.91
N LEU A 67 -11.39 21.70 -13.61
CA LEU A 67 -10.03 21.19 -13.82
C LEU A 67 -9.72 21.01 -15.31
N ALA A 68 -10.70 20.62 -16.13
CA ALA A 68 -10.55 20.53 -17.58
C ALA A 68 -10.34 21.89 -18.24
N ASP A 69 -10.97 22.94 -17.71
CA ASP A 69 -10.78 24.33 -18.13
C ASP A 69 -9.43 24.92 -17.68
N GLY A 70 -8.66 24.16 -16.89
CA GLY A 70 -7.32 24.56 -16.45
C GLY A 70 -7.28 25.32 -15.12
N TRP A 71 -8.36 25.31 -14.38
CA TRP A 71 -8.40 25.92 -13.05
C TRP A 71 -7.78 25.02 -11.99
N THR A 72 -7.19 25.63 -10.98
CA THR A 72 -6.91 24.98 -9.70
C THR A 72 -8.14 25.20 -8.81
N VAL A 73 -8.68 24.13 -8.25
CA VAL A 73 -9.88 24.18 -7.43
C VAL A 73 -9.50 24.08 -5.96
N GLU A 74 -9.87 25.08 -5.17
CA GLU A 74 -9.76 25.10 -3.72
C GLU A 74 -11.09 24.65 -3.10
N LEU A 75 -11.04 23.68 -2.22
CA LEU A 75 -12.19 23.15 -1.52
C LEU A 75 -12.12 23.45 -0.02
N GLY A 76 -12.01 24.74 0.28
CA GLY A 76 -11.97 25.21 1.65
C GLY A 76 -10.89 24.50 2.48
N GLU A 77 -11.28 23.98 3.63
CA GLU A 77 -10.37 23.30 4.54
C GLU A 77 -9.77 22.02 3.97
N LEU A 78 -10.42 21.37 3.00
CA LEU A 78 -9.91 20.12 2.43
C LEU A 78 -8.57 20.31 1.72
N GLY A 79 -8.47 21.36 0.89
CA GLY A 79 -7.23 21.68 0.16
C GLY A 79 -7.43 21.99 -1.32
N TYR A 80 -6.38 21.76 -2.10
CA TYR A 80 -6.29 22.17 -3.51
C TYR A 80 -6.15 20.98 -4.45
N PHE A 81 -6.88 21.04 -5.57
CA PHE A 81 -6.78 20.10 -6.68
C PHE A 81 -6.16 20.79 -7.88
N THR A 82 -5.13 20.20 -8.47
CA THR A 82 -4.41 20.76 -9.60
C THR A 82 -4.06 19.67 -10.61
N PRO A 83 -4.36 19.85 -11.92
CA PRO A 83 -3.96 18.89 -12.94
C PRO A 83 -2.43 18.79 -13.03
N SER A 84 -1.92 17.60 -13.27
CA SER A 84 -0.51 17.35 -13.53
C SER A 84 -0.35 16.85 -14.97
N LEU A 85 0.57 17.46 -15.71
CA LEU A 85 0.81 17.16 -17.09
C LEU A 85 2.14 16.42 -17.27
N SER A 86 2.26 15.65 -18.34
CA SER A 86 3.51 15.01 -18.76
C SER A 86 3.68 15.12 -20.28
N CYS A 87 4.94 15.16 -20.71
CA CYS A 87 5.30 15.08 -22.12
C CYS A 87 5.55 13.61 -22.51
N GLN A 88 5.05 13.19 -23.65
CA GLN A 88 5.27 11.84 -24.18
C GLN A 88 6.71 11.64 -24.71
N ARG A 89 7.43 12.73 -24.97
CA ARG A 89 8.81 12.71 -25.45
C ARG A 89 9.67 13.58 -24.55
N GLU A 90 10.90 13.19 -24.38
CA GLU A 90 11.93 14.09 -23.82
C GLU A 90 12.18 15.18 -24.85
N VAL A 91 12.00 16.43 -24.43
CA VAL A 91 12.14 17.60 -25.29
C VAL A 91 13.18 18.52 -24.68
N MET A 92 14.22 18.79 -25.41
CA MET A 92 15.33 19.68 -24.95
C MET A 92 15.05 21.14 -25.24
N GLU A 93 14.31 21.44 -26.32
CA GLU A 93 13.98 22.81 -26.69
C GLU A 93 12.49 23.10 -26.64
N LYS A 94 12.12 24.29 -26.12
CA LYS A 94 10.71 24.73 -26.01
C LYS A 94 9.96 24.75 -27.34
N LYS A 95 10.68 24.98 -28.45
CA LYS A 95 10.12 25.04 -29.82
C LYS A 95 9.68 23.69 -30.35
N GLU A 96 10.23 22.61 -29.83
CA GLU A 96 9.91 21.23 -30.26
C GLU A 96 8.64 20.68 -29.61
N LEU A 97 8.20 21.29 -28.52
CA LEU A 97 7.02 20.85 -27.79
C LEU A 97 5.75 21.30 -28.48
N ARG A 98 5.02 20.34 -29.06
CA ARG A 98 3.68 20.56 -29.60
C ARG A 98 2.63 20.19 -28.56
N ALA A 99 1.51 20.95 -28.52
CA ALA A 99 0.40 20.69 -27.61
C ALA A 99 -0.10 19.23 -27.66
N ALA A 100 -0.08 18.60 -28.84
CA ALA A 100 -0.47 17.21 -29.03
C ALA A 100 0.44 16.19 -28.29
N SER A 101 1.64 16.59 -27.88
CA SER A 101 2.58 15.73 -27.13
C SER A 101 2.42 15.82 -25.62
N VAL A 102 1.57 16.75 -25.15
CA VAL A 102 1.27 16.95 -23.72
C VAL A 102 0.04 16.13 -23.36
N ARG A 103 0.11 15.38 -22.28
CA ARG A 103 -0.99 14.56 -21.78
C ARG A 103 -1.20 14.78 -20.30
N LEU A 104 -2.44 14.59 -19.87
CA LEU A 104 -2.77 14.55 -18.45
C LEU A 104 -2.02 13.34 -17.83
N ARG A 105 -1.17 13.62 -16.85
CA ARG A 105 -0.47 12.58 -16.06
C ARG A 105 -1.31 12.09 -14.89
N GLY A 106 -2.03 13.01 -14.26
CA GLY A 106 -2.84 12.73 -13.10
C GLY A 106 -3.33 14.01 -12.41
N LEU A 107 -3.84 13.83 -11.22
CA LEU A 107 -4.33 14.92 -10.39
C LEU A 107 -3.48 15.00 -9.12
N ASN A 108 -2.98 16.20 -8.81
CA ASN A 108 -2.30 16.49 -7.57
C ASN A 108 -3.34 17.00 -6.56
N PHE A 109 -3.39 16.39 -5.40
CA PHE A 109 -4.16 16.86 -4.27
C PHE A 109 -3.23 17.34 -3.16
N ARG A 110 -3.37 18.58 -2.75
CA ARG A 110 -2.60 19.17 -1.66
C ARG A 110 -3.53 19.53 -0.51
N VAL A 111 -3.42 18.81 0.57
CA VAL A 111 -4.20 19.02 1.79
C VAL A 111 -3.89 20.40 2.40
N SER A 112 -4.90 21.08 2.93
CA SER A 112 -4.72 22.33 3.68
C SER A 112 -3.96 22.10 5.00
N LYS A 113 -3.32 23.15 5.49
CA LYS A 113 -2.61 23.08 6.78
C LYS A 113 -3.57 22.93 7.96
N GLU A 114 -4.73 23.50 7.85
CA GLU A 114 -5.80 23.46 8.84
C GLU A 114 -6.34 22.04 9.01
N PHE A 115 -6.71 21.40 7.89
CA PHE A 115 -7.17 20.02 7.89
C PHE A 115 -6.13 19.06 8.46
N TYR A 116 -4.87 19.23 8.06
CA TYR A 116 -3.77 18.42 8.58
C TYR A 116 -3.62 18.55 10.10
N LYS A 117 -3.64 19.79 10.62
CA LYS A 117 -3.52 20.03 12.06
C LYS A 117 -4.68 19.45 12.87
N GLU A 118 -5.91 19.53 12.33
CA GLU A 118 -7.08 18.97 12.99
C GLU A 118 -7.06 17.44 12.97
N LEU A 119 -6.65 16.85 11.84
CA LEU A 119 -6.49 15.41 11.72
C LEU A 119 -5.44 14.90 12.72
N ASP A 120 -4.28 15.57 12.81
CA ASP A 120 -3.21 15.23 13.74
C ASP A 120 -3.68 15.27 15.20
N LYS A 121 -4.44 16.30 15.59
CA LYS A 121 -5.02 16.40 16.93
C LYS A 121 -6.02 15.28 17.25
N LYS A 122 -6.79 14.81 16.26
CA LYS A 122 -7.81 13.77 16.44
C LYS A 122 -7.24 12.35 16.32
N MET A 123 -6.07 12.20 15.68
CA MET A 123 -5.47 10.89 15.40
C MET A 123 -4.82 10.31 16.66
N GLN A 124 -5.35 9.19 17.12
CA GLN A 124 -4.75 8.38 18.17
C GLN A 124 -4.07 7.18 17.52
N LEU A 125 -2.76 7.05 17.72
CA LEU A 125 -1.95 6.01 17.10
C LEU A 125 -1.66 4.89 18.09
N GLU A 126 -1.91 3.65 17.68
CA GLU A 126 -1.58 2.45 18.44
C GLU A 126 -0.79 1.46 17.57
N ARG A 127 0.14 0.76 18.18
CA ARG A 127 0.86 -0.30 17.46
C ARG A 127 -0.09 -1.46 17.17
N HIS A 128 -0.03 -1.99 15.95
CA HIS A 128 -0.91 -3.08 15.54
C HIS A 128 -0.67 -4.33 16.40
N PRO A 129 -1.69 -4.91 17.03
CA PRO A 129 -1.53 -6.01 18.02
C PRO A 129 -0.87 -7.26 17.44
N GLN A 130 -1.09 -7.57 16.15
CA GLN A 130 -0.45 -8.72 15.49
C GLN A 130 1.04 -8.53 15.19
N SER A 131 1.55 -7.29 15.14
CA SER A 131 2.98 -7.06 14.97
C SER A 131 3.75 -7.17 16.27
N ALA A 132 3.11 -6.87 17.41
CA ALA A 132 3.71 -7.14 18.72
C ALA A 132 3.93 -8.65 18.95
N SER A 133 3.04 -9.50 18.46
CA SER A 133 3.19 -10.96 18.58
C SER A 133 4.22 -11.56 17.60
N LYS A 134 4.52 -10.86 16.48
CA LYS A 134 5.57 -11.30 15.53
C LYS A 134 6.98 -10.94 15.97
N SER A 135 7.15 -9.97 16.89
CA SER A 135 8.46 -9.65 17.45
C SER A 135 8.92 -10.65 18.52
N GLU A 136 8.01 -11.45 19.06
CA GLU A 136 8.33 -12.49 20.05
C GLU A 136 8.46 -13.90 19.45
N SER A 137 8.05 -14.13 18.22
CA SER A 137 8.33 -15.35 17.49
C SER A 137 9.62 -15.23 16.65
N SER A 138 10.72 -14.84 17.27
CA SER A 138 12.02 -15.30 16.83
C SER A 138 12.13 -16.79 17.18
N VAL A 139 11.36 -17.63 16.51
CA VAL A 139 11.76 -19.02 16.32
C VAL A 139 13.15 -18.90 15.71
N PRO A 140 14.21 -19.38 16.39
CA PRO A 140 15.56 -19.27 15.86
C PRO A 140 15.50 -19.85 14.44
N LEU A 141 15.90 -19.04 13.46
CA LEU A 141 15.91 -19.47 12.07
C LEU A 141 16.76 -20.74 12.01
N LEU A 142 16.11 -21.87 11.85
CA LEU A 142 16.77 -23.16 11.74
C LEU A 142 17.93 -23.03 10.75
N SER A 143 19.12 -23.50 11.13
CA SER A 143 20.27 -23.49 10.23
C SER A 143 19.95 -24.25 8.95
N VAL A 144 20.70 -24.04 7.89
CA VAL A 144 20.47 -24.74 6.62
C VAL A 144 20.50 -26.24 6.84
N GLU A 145 21.43 -26.75 7.65
CA GLU A 145 21.60 -28.15 7.98
C GLU A 145 20.41 -28.73 8.76
N GLN A 146 19.89 -27.97 9.73
CA GLN A 146 18.70 -28.40 10.48
C GLN A 146 17.46 -28.49 9.60
N ARG A 147 17.31 -27.58 8.62
CA ARG A 147 16.21 -27.60 7.65
C ARG A 147 16.33 -28.80 6.71
N PHE A 148 17.53 -29.14 6.28
CA PHE A 148 17.76 -30.32 5.46
C PHE A 148 17.40 -31.61 6.20
N ARG A 149 17.80 -31.75 7.46
CA ARG A 149 17.44 -32.92 8.28
C ARG A 149 15.92 -33.07 8.43
N LEU A 150 15.22 -31.99 8.76
CA LEU A 150 13.76 -31.99 8.84
C LEU A 150 13.09 -32.34 7.50
N LEU A 151 13.67 -31.88 6.40
CA LEU A 151 13.17 -32.20 5.06
C LEU A 151 13.41 -33.70 4.72
N GLU A 152 14.58 -34.25 5.02
CA GLU A 152 14.89 -35.66 4.81
C GLU A 152 13.96 -36.54 5.65
N GLU A 153 13.75 -36.22 6.91
CA GLU A 153 12.85 -36.95 7.80
C GLU A 153 11.40 -36.92 7.29
N TYR A 154 10.95 -35.79 6.80
CA TYR A 154 9.64 -35.65 6.19
C TYR A 154 9.50 -36.47 4.91
N LEU A 155 10.50 -36.45 4.02
CA LEU A 155 10.50 -37.19 2.75
C LEU A 155 10.62 -38.69 2.93
N GLN A 156 11.10 -39.20 4.08
CA GLN A 156 11.05 -40.64 4.41
C GLN A 156 9.60 -41.12 4.64
N GLN A 157 8.72 -40.22 5.11
CA GLN A 157 7.32 -40.56 5.38
C GLN A 157 6.38 -40.18 4.20
N TYR A 158 6.72 -39.13 3.46
CA TYR A 158 5.89 -38.59 2.39
C TYR A 158 6.73 -38.40 1.13
N PRO A 159 6.29 -38.90 -0.03
CA PRO A 159 7.09 -38.88 -1.26
C PRO A 159 7.31 -37.48 -1.87
N CYS A 160 6.56 -36.51 -1.45
CA CYS A 160 6.71 -35.12 -1.93
C CYS A 160 6.30 -34.11 -0.85
N ILE A 161 6.81 -32.90 -0.98
CA ILE A 161 6.46 -31.77 -0.12
C ILE A 161 6.11 -30.55 -0.98
N ASN A 162 4.98 -29.90 -0.69
CA ASN A 162 4.64 -28.66 -1.33
C ASN A 162 5.22 -27.46 -0.57
N ARG A 163 5.21 -26.29 -1.22
CA ARG A 163 5.78 -25.05 -0.68
C ARG A 163 5.16 -24.62 0.66
N ALA A 164 3.86 -24.81 0.83
CA ALA A 164 3.16 -24.45 2.06
C ALA A 164 3.52 -25.40 3.20
N GLN A 165 3.68 -26.68 2.91
CA GLN A 165 4.14 -27.70 3.87
C GLN A 165 5.59 -27.44 4.30
N TYR A 166 6.48 -27.14 3.34
CA TYR A 166 7.87 -26.77 3.66
C TYR A 166 7.95 -25.50 4.52
N ALA A 167 7.14 -24.49 4.23
CA ALA A 167 7.08 -23.28 5.03
C ALA A 167 6.62 -23.56 6.48
N ARG A 168 5.63 -24.44 6.67
CA ARG A 168 5.18 -24.87 8.00
C ARG A 168 6.25 -25.69 8.73
N LEU A 169 6.91 -26.61 8.04
CA LEU A 169 7.95 -27.47 8.60
C LEU A 169 9.17 -26.67 9.10
N THR A 170 9.56 -25.63 8.36
CA THR A 170 10.76 -24.83 8.63
C THR A 170 10.48 -23.50 9.34
N GLY A 171 9.22 -23.18 9.65
CA GLY A 171 8.81 -21.92 10.28
C GLY A 171 8.99 -20.66 9.39
N ARG A 172 9.19 -20.82 8.07
CA ARG A 172 9.40 -19.73 7.13
C ARG A 172 8.09 -19.18 6.56
N SER A 173 8.08 -17.89 6.25
CA SER A 173 6.97 -17.29 5.53
C SER A 173 6.94 -17.75 4.06
N VAL A 174 5.73 -17.92 3.51
CA VAL A 174 5.50 -18.32 2.10
C VAL A 174 5.78 -17.17 1.10
N LYS A 175 6.61 -16.19 1.42
CA LYS A 175 6.97 -15.12 0.48
C LYS A 175 7.61 -15.73 -0.79
N PRO A 176 7.35 -15.18 -1.99
CA PRO A 176 7.96 -15.67 -3.21
C PRO A 176 9.49 -15.55 -3.08
N VAL A 177 10.15 -16.69 -2.99
CA VAL A 177 11.59 -16.75 -3.11
C VAL A 177 11.89 -16.44 -4.57
N SER A 178 12.64 -15.38 -4.82
CA SER A 178 13.27 -15.12 -6.11
C SER A 178 13.97 -16.42 -6.54
N TYR A 179 13.64 -16.90 -7.75
CA TYR A 179 14.20 -18.12 -8.30
C TYR A 179 15.72 -17.96 -8.47
N THR A 180 16.48 -18.40 -7.48
CA THR A 180 17.81 -18.88 -7.72
C THR A 180 17.65 -20.36 -8.07
N HIS A 181 18.02 -20.73 -9.28
CA HIS A 181 18.03 -22.08 -9.80
C HIS A 181 18.73 -23.02 -8.82
N LEU A 182 17.95 -23.76 -8.04
CA LEU A 182 18.36 -25.04 -7.50
C LEU A 182 17.78 -26.07 -8.47
N THR A 183 18.58 -26.47 -9.45
CA THR A 183 18.34 -27.67 -10.21
C THR A 183 18.56 -28.87 -9.28
N LEU A 184 17.47 -29.29 -8.64
CA LEU A 184 17.41 -30.66 -8.11
C LEU A 184 17.19 -31.58 -9.30
N PRO A 185 17.92 -32.69 -9.43
CA PRO A 185 17.70 -33.65 -10.51
C PRO A 185 16.26 -34.15 -10.42
N THR A 186 15.53 -33.96 -11.49
CA THR A 186 14.18 -34.48 -11.67
C THR A 186 14.26 -36.01 -11.71
N ILE A 187 13.92 -36.67 -10.64
CA ILE A 187 13.55 -38.09 -10.66
C ILE A 187 12.03 -38.14 -10.58
N CYS A 188 11.41 -37.97 -11.71
CA CYS A 188 10.06 -38.44 -11.98
C CYS A 188 10.11 -39.10 -13.35
N SER A 189 10.46 -40.37 -13.39
CA SER A 189 10.15 -41.26 -14.49
C SER A 189 9.20 -42.34 -13.98
N VAL A 190 8.05 -42.39 -14.71
CA VAL A 190 6.96 -43.36 -14.78
C VAL A 190 5.89 -43.20 -13.72
#